data_5e93c7b980c646ce2e90ad0f9f862d6c
#
_entry.id   5e93c7b980c646ce2e90ad0f9f862d6c
#
_cell.length_a   1.000
_cell.length_b   1.000
_cell.length_c   1.000
_cell.angle_alpha   90.00
_cell.angle_beta   90.00
_cell.angle_gamma   90.00
#
_symmetry.space_group_name_H-M   'P 1'
#
loop_
_entity.id
_entity.type
_entity.pdbx_description
1 polymer ?
#
loop_
_entity_poly.entity_id
_entity_poly.type
_entity_poly.pdbx_seq_one_letter_code
_entity_poly.pdbx_strand_id
1 'polypeptide(L)'
;IYDTMQYIKCDVSTICMGMAASMGAFLLSSGAKGKRFALPNSQIMIHQPSGGAQGQATEIEIVATQILKIRENINNILAENTGRSIEEIKRDTERDNYMTAQEAMDYGLIDRVIKNRD
;
A
#
# COMPACT_ATOMS: atom_id res chain seq x y z
N ILE A 1 5.75 -11.81 -0.82
CA ILE A 1 4.77 -11.68 -1.92
C ILE A 1 5.14 -10.54 -2.86
N TYR A 2 5.40 -9.35 -2.30
CA TYR A 2 5.78 -8.18 -3.13
C TYR A 2 7.00 -8.48 -4.01
N ASP A 3 8.06 -9.01 -3.42
CA ASP A 3 9.28 -9.31 -4.17
C ASP A 3 9.03 -10.33 -5.27
N THR A 4 8.21 -11.33 -5.00
CA THR A 4 7.83 -12.33 -6.00
C THR A 4 7.07 -11.69 -7.15
N MET A 5 6.14 -10.78 -6.86
CA MET A 5 5.40 -10.05 -7.89
C MET A 5 6.33 -9.27 -8.81
N GLN A 6 7.40 -8.69 -8.26
CA GLN A 6 8.36 -7.92 -9.05
C GLN A 6 9.35 -8.82 -9.77
N TYR A 7 9.67 -9.98 -9.21
CA TYR A 7 10.69 -10.88 -9.74
C TYR A 7 10.24 -11.67 -10.98
N ILE A 8 8.98 -12.12 -10.99
CA ILE A 8 8.49 -12.96 -12.08
C ILE A 8 8.38 -12.16 -13.39
N LYS A 9 8.50 -12.86 -14.52
CA LYS A 9 8.55 -12.22 -15.84
C LYS A 9 7.20 -11.74 -16.34
N CYS A 10 6.11 -12.40 -15.92
CA CYS A 10 4.78 -11.99 -16.33
C CYS A 10 4.29 -10.81 -15.49
N ASP A 11 3.43 -9.98 -16.07
CA ASP A 11 2.78 -8.90 -15.34
C ASP A 11 1.80 -9.47 -14.33
N VAL A 12 1.76 -8.84 -13.15
CA VAL A 12 0.80 -9.19 -12.11
C VAL A 12 -0.31 -8.14 -12.09
N SER A 13 -1.53 -8.56 -12.32
CA SER A 13 -2.70 -7.70 -12.19
C SER A 13 -3.25 -7.82 -10.77
N THR A 14 -3.71 -6.70 -10.22
CA THR A 14 -4.31 -6.67 -8.88
C THR A 14 -5.73 -6.13 -8.96
N ILE A 15 -6.60 -6.68 -8.13
CA ILE A 15 -7.97 -6.19 -8.04
C ILE A 15 -8.43 -6.22 -6.58
N CYS A 16 -9.03 -5.10 -6.16
CA CYS A 16 -9.66 -5.00 -4.84
C CYS A 16 -11.14 -5.35 -4.96
N MET A 17 -11.55 -6.38 -4.23
CA MET A 17 -12.95 -6.77 -4.12
C MET A 17 -13.32 -6.74 -2.64
N GLY A 18 -14.11 -5.76 -2.23
CA GLY A 18 -14.45 -5.54 -0.84
C GLY A 18 -13.49 -4.56 -0.17
N MET A 19 -12.45 -5.03 0.47
CA MET A 19 -11.52 -4.15 1.18
C MET A 19 -10.07 -4.58 0.97
N ALA A 20 -9.21 -3.60 0.73
CA ALA A 20 -7.76 -3.77 0.76
C ALA A 20 -7.21 -2.80 1.79
N ALA A 21 -6.69 -3.33 2.89
CA ALA A 21 -6.22 -2.51 4.00
C ALA A 21 -4.77 -2.83 4.33
N SER A 22 -4.01 -1.81 4.71
CA SER A 22 -2.62 -1.96 5.16
C SER A 22 -1.75 -2.63 4.10
N MET A 23 -1.23 -3.81 4.37
CA MET A 23 -0.43 -4.57 3.41
C MET A 23 -1.23 -4.99 2.19
N GLY A 24 -2.56 -5.19 2.33
CA GLY A 24 -3.43 -5.44 1.18
C GLY A 24 -3.45 -4.26 0.22
N ALA A 25 -3.53 -3.03 0.73
CA ALA A 25 -3.47 -1.82 -0.09
C ALA A 25 -2.09 -1.66 -0.73
N PHE A 26 -1.03 -1.98 0.00
CA PHE A 26 0.33 -1.98 -0.52
C PHE A 26 0.49 -2.93 -1.71
N LEU A 27 0.02 -4.16 -1.57
CA LEU A 27 0.07 -5.16 -2.63
C LEU A 27 -0.80 -4.76 -3.82
N LEU A 28 -1.97 -4.18 -3.57
CA LEU A 28 -2.86 -3.68 -4.62
C LEU A 28 -2.14 -2.66 -5.50
N SER A 29 -1.44 -1.72 -4.90
CA SER A 29 -0.70 -0.67 -5.62
C SER A 29 0.53 -1.21 -6.35
N SER A 30 0.96 -2.41 -6.02
CA SER A 30 2.19 -3.02 -6.53
C SER A 30 1.99 -3.84 -7.80
N GLY A 31 0.77 -3.92 -8.31
CA GLY A 31 0.50 -4.56 -9.59
C GLY A 31 1.12 -3.79 -10.76
N ALA A 32 1.14 -4.41 -11.92
CA ALA A 32 1.68 -3.78 -13.12
C ALA A 32 0.88 -2.53 -13.47
N LYS A 33 1.59 -1.47 -13.90
CA LYS A 33 0.94 -0.22 -14.29
C LYS A 33 -0.11 -0.46 -15.37
N GLY A 34 -1.29 0.11 -15.18
CA GLY A 34 -2.44 -0.09 -16.05
C GLY A 34 -3.26 -1.33 -15.72
N LYS A 35 -2.80 -2.15 -14.78
CA LYS A 35 -3.43 -3.44 -14.43
C LYS A 35 -3.78 -3.53 -12.95
N ARG A 36 -4.01 -2.41 -12.30
CA ARG A 36 -4.42 -2.34 -10.90
C ARG A 36 -5.86 -1.83 -10.86
N PHE A 37 -6.75 -2.64 -10.29
CA PHE A 37 -8.19 -2.40 -10.38
C PHE A 37 -8.89 -2.45 -9.02
N ALA A 38 -10.09 -1.88 -8.96
CA ALA A 38 -10.99 -2.04 -7.82
C ALA A 38 -12.43 -2.05 -8.30
N LEU A 39 -13.28 -2.78 -7.59
CA LEU A 39 -14.73 -2.73 -7.82
C LEU A 39 -15.29 -1.44 -7.21
N PRO A 40 -16.45 -0.92 -7.72
CA PRO A 40 -16.91 0.42 -7.36
C PRO A 40 -17.18 0.65 -5.87
N ASN A 41 -17.62 -0.37 -5.16
CA ASN A 41 -17.97 -0.26 -3.74
C ASN A 41 -16.87 -0.78 -2.81
N SER A 42 -15.66 -0.95 -3.34
CA SER A 42 -14.50 -1.37 -2.55
C SER A 42 -13.96 -0.22 -1.72
N GLN A 43 -13.30 -0.57 -0.62
CA GLN A 43 -12.58 0.39 0.21
C GLN A 43 -11.10 0.06 0.23
N ILE A 44 -10.29 1.08 0.19
CA ILE A 44 -8.84 0.93 0.28
C ILE A 44 -8.35 1.78 1.46
N MET A 45 -7.57 1.20 2.34
CA MET A 45 -7.06 1.91 3.51
C MET A 45 -5.54 1.79 3.57
N ILE A 46 -4.90 2.94 3.70
CA ILE A 46 -3.45 3.00 3.88
C ILE A 46 -3.13 3.53 5.29
N HIS A 47 -2.08 2.99 5.87
CA HIS A 47 -1.49 3.51 7.10
C HIS A 47 -0.06 2.99 7.22
N GLN A 48 0.70 3.61 8.09
CA GLN A 48 2.07 3.17 8.33
C GLN A 48 2.07 1.87 9.13
N PRO A 49 3.05 0.98 8.86
CA PRO A 49 3.22 -0.19 9.70
C PRO A 49 3.39 0.21 11.15
N SER A 50 2.66 -0.46 12.02
CA SER A 50 2.76 -0.24 13.45
C SER A 50 3.28 -1.51 14.11
N GLY A 51 3.86 -1.33 15.28
CA GLY A 51 4.31 -2.46 16.07
C GLY A 51 4.52 -2.03 17.50
N GLY A 52 4.43 -2.99 18.38
CA GLY A 52 4.72 -2.82 19.78
C GLY A 52 5.95 -3.62 20.14
N ALA A 53 6.65 -3.17 21.18
CA ALA A 53 7.78 -3.90 21.71
C ALA A 53 7.65 -3.98 23.22
N GLN A 54 7.95 -5.17 23.76
CA GLN A 54 8.04 -5.41 25.20
C GLN A 54 9.40 -6.03 25.50
N GLY A 55 9.94 -5.71 26.67
CA GLY A 55 11.20 -6.25 27.08
C GLY A 55 12.15 -5.16 27.58
N GLN A 56 13.43 -5.44 27.52
CA GLN A 56 14.46 -4.49 27.96
C GLN A 56 14.61 -3.34 26.97
N ALA A 57 15.08 -2.20 27.43
CA ALA A 57 15.22 -0.98 26.64
C ALA A 57 16.03 -1.19 25.34
N THR A 58 17.08 -2.01 25.39
CA THR A 58 17.89 -2.31 24.20
C THR A 58 17.10 -3.08 23.14
N GLU A 59 16.24 -4.02 23.57
CA GLU A 59 15.40 -4.80 22.65
C GLU A 59 14.32 -3.91 22.02
N ILE A 60 13.71 -3.02 22.83
CA ILE A 60 12.73 -2.05 22.35
C ILE A 60 13.35 -1.14 21.29
N GLU A 61 14.58 -0.68 21.53
CA GLU A 61 15.31 0.18 20.61
C GLU A 61 15.60 -0.53 19.28
N ILE A 62 16.01 -1.80 19.33
CA ILE A 62 16.27 -2.61 18.13
C ILE A 62 14.99 -2.78 17.31
N VAL A 63 13.86 -3.12 17.97
CA VAL A 63 12.58 -3.29 17.31
C VAL A 63 12.10 -1.96 16.70
N ALA A 64 12.22 -0.85 17.42
CA ALA A 64 11.84 0.47 16.92
C ALA A 64 12.64 0.85 15.69
N THR A 65 13.96 0.61 15.69
CA THR A 65 14.81 0.87 14.54
C THR A 65 14.38 0.04 13.33
N GLN A 66 14.03 -1.22 13.54
CA GLN A 66 13.59 -2.11 12.47
C GLN A 66 12.27 -1.65 11.88
N ILE A 67 11.33 -1.22 12.71
CA ILE A 67 10.03 -0.69 12.26
C ILE A 67 10.22 0.55 11.40
N LEU A 68 11.12 1.45 11.79
CA LEU A 68 11.41 2.67 11.03
C LEU A 68 11.99 2.33 9.65
N LYS A 69 12.86 1.34 9.56
CA LYS A 69 13.40 0.89 8.27
C LYS A 69 12.31 0.32 7.38
N ILE A 70 11.41 -0.48 7.93
CA ILE A 70 10.29 -1.06 7.19
C ILE A 70 9.36 0.05 6.69
N ARG A 71 9.03 1.02 7.53
CA ARG A 71 8.19 2.17 7.13
C ARG A 71 8.82 2.94 5.98
N GLU A 72 10.10 3.23 6.08
CA GLU A 72 10.81 3.97 5.04
C GLU A 72 10.76 3.24 3.71
N ASN A 73 11.03 1.93 3.73
CA ASN A 73 11.00 1.11 2.54
C ASN A 73 9.59 1.08 1.90
N ILE A 74 8.56 0.87 2.72
CA ILE A 74 7.18 0.83 2.24
C ILE A 74 6.75 2.19 1.70
N ASN A 75 7.12 3.28 2.39
CA ASN A 75 6.80 4.63 1.92
C ASN A 75 7.47 4.94 0.58
N ASN A 76 8.71 4.51 0.39
CA ASN A 76 9.41 4.69 -0.88
C ASN A 76 8.72 3.93 -2.01
N ILE A 77 8.30 2.70 -1.75
CA ILE A 77 7.59 1.89 -2.74
C ILE A 77 6.21 2.49 -3.06
N LEU A 78 5.47 2.92 -2.04
CA LEU A 78 4.17 3.58 -2.26
C LEU A 78 4.33 4.87 -3.05
N ALA A 79 5.35 5.67 -2.77
CA ALA A 79 5.63 6.90 -3.51
C ALA A 79 5.87 6.58 -5.00
N GLU A 80 6.65 5.56 -5.26
CA GLU A 80 6.92 5.11 -6.63
C GLU A 80 5.66 4.60 -7.31
N ASN A 81 4.87 3.77 -6.62
CA ASN A 81 3.66 3.16 -7.19
C ASN A 81 2.55 4.18 -7.45
N THR A 82 2.46 5.22 -6.64
CA THR A 82 1.39 6.23 -6.75
C THR A 82 1.80 7.47 -7.54
N GLY A 83 3.10 7.69 -7.71
CA GLY A 83 3.61 8.92 -8.30
C GLY A 83 3.57 10.10 -7.36
N ARG A 84 3.35 9.87 -6.06
CA ARG A 84 3.32 10.94 -5.05
C ARG A 84 4.65 11.05 -4.34
N SER A 85 4.92 12.21 -3.73
CA SER A 85 6.15 12.41 -2.98
C SER A 85 6.16 11.58 -1.69
N ILE A 86 7.35 11.31 -1.18
CA ILE A 86 7.51 10.59 0.09
C ILE A 86 6.85 11.37 1.23
N GLU A 87 6.94 12.70 1.21
CA GLU A 87 6.32 13.56 2.21
C GLU A 87 4.80 13.44 2.22
N GLU A 88 4.18 13.38 1.04
CA GLU A 88 2.74 13.16 0.92
C GLU A 88 2.35 11.79 1.47
N ILE A 89 3.11 10.74 1.12
CA ILE A 89 2.85 9.39 1.61
C ILE A 89 2.95 9.33 3.14
N LYS A 90 3.98 9.95 3.72
CA LYS A 90 4.16 9.99 5.17
C LYS A 90 2.99 10.68 5.86
N ARG A 91 2.57 11.83 5.33
CA ARG A 91 1.44 12.59 5.87
C ARG A 91 0.15 11.77 5.79
N ASP A 92 -0.11 11.17 4.63
CA ASP A 92 -1.39 10.50 4.35
C ASP A 92 -1.48 9.12 5.01
N THR A 93 -0.37 8.53 5.44
CA THR A 93 -0.33 7.24 6.14
C THR A 93 -0.10 7.37 7.64
N GLU A 94 0.03 8.58 8.16
CA GLU A 94 0.25 8.82 9.60
C GLU A 94 -0.90 8.27 10.44
N ARG A 95 -2.12 8.32 9.90
CA ARG A 95 -3.31 7.73 10.50
C ARG A 95 -4.00 6.85 9.45
N ASP A 96 -4.93 6.02 9.90
CA ASP A 96 -5.73 5.22 8.98
C ASP A 96 -6.44 6.14 8.00
N ASN A 97 -6.15 5.95 6.73
CA ASN A 97 -6.69 6.78 5.66
C ASN A 97 -7.54 5.90 4.74
N TYR A 98 -8.86 6.00 4.92
CA TYR A 98 -9.83 5.22 4.13
C TYR A 98 -10.16 5.93 2.85
N MET A 99 -10.13 5.22 1.75
CA MET A 99 -10.44 5.74 0.42
C MET A 99 -11.50 4.89 -0.25
N THR A 100 -12.39 5.55 -0.99
CA THR A 100 -13.26 4.88 -1.95
C THR A 100 -12.41 4.40 -3.13
N ALA A 101 -12.99 3.54 -3.99
CA ALA A 101 -12.30 3.10 -5.19
C ALA A 101 -11.89 4.30 -6.06
N GLN A 102 -12.77 5.29 -6.24
CA GLN A 102 -12.47 6.47 -7.02
C GLN A 102 -11.36 7.31 -6.39
N GLU A 103 -11.40 7.51 -5.08
CA GLU A 103 -10.35 8.25 -4.37
C GLU A 103 -9.00 7.55 -4.48
N ALA A 104 -9.00 6.21 -4.40
CA ALA A 104 -7.78 5.43 -4.56
C ALA A 104 -7.21 5.54 -5.97
N MET A 105 -8.06 5.61 -6.98
CA MET A 105 -7.64 5.82 -8.36
C MET A 105 -7.03 7.22 -8.52
N ASP A 106 -7.67 8.23 -7.97
CA ASP A 106 -7.15 9.61 -8.03
C ASP A 106 -5.84 9.75 -7.27
N TYR A 107 -5.68 8.99 -6.20
CA TYR A 107 -4.45 8.98 -5.41
C TYR A 107 -3.28 8.28 -6.15
N GLY A 108 -3.58 7.33 -7.01
CA GLY A 108 -2.59 6.58 -7.76
C GLY A 108 -2.37 5.15 -7.24
N LEU A 109 -3.18 4.70 -6.30
CA LEU A 109 -3.07 3.33 -5.77
C LEU A 109 -3.57 2.28 -6.76
N ILE A 110 -4.52 2.68 -7.60
CA ILE A 110 -5.06 1.82 -8.67
C ILE A 110 -5.12 2.61 -9.97
N ASP A 111 -5.34 1.90 -11.07
CA ASP A 111 -5.40 2.51 -12.40
C ASP A 111 -6.83 2.68 -12.88
N ARG A 112 -7.77 1.83 -12.43
CA ARG A 112 -9.11 1.84 -12.98
C ARG A 112 -10.12 1.24 -12.00
N VAL A 113 -11.32 1.84 -11.98
CA VAL A 113 -12.49 1.29 -11.29
C VAL A 113 -13.30 0.49 -12.31
N ILE A 114 -13.55 -0.78 -12.02
CA ILE A 114 -14.27 -1.68 -12.93
C ILE A 114 -15.71 -1.77 -12.48
N LYS A 115 -16.63 -1.25 -13.31
CA LYS A 115 -18.07 -1.31 -13.01
C LYS A 115 -18.75 -2.53 -13.62
N ASN A 116 -18.23 -3.02 -14.75
CA ASN A 116 -18.82 -4.12 -15.53
C ASN A 116 -17.71 -5.08 -15.93
N ARG A 117 -18.10 -6.28 -16.35
CA ARG A 117 -17.18 -7.34 -16.78
C ARG A 117 -16.45 -7.02 -18.09
N ASP A 118 -16.97 -6.14 -18.87
CA ASP A 118 -16.42 -5.80 -20.19
C ASP A 118 -15.19 -4.93 -20.12
#